data_82527582f3b49be42f0e98d8410424fb
#
_entry.id   82527582f3b49be42f0e98d8410424fb
#
_cell.length_a   1.000
_cell.length_b   1.000
_cell.length_c   1.000
_cell.angle_alpha   90.00
_cell.angle_beta   90.00
_cell.angle_gamma   90.00
#
_symmetry.space_group_name_H-M   'P 1'
#
loop_
_entity.id
_entity.type
_entity.pdbx_description
1 polymer ?
#
loop_
_entity_poly.entity_id
_entity_poly.type
_entity_poly.pdbx_seq_one_letter_code
_entity_poly.pdbx_strand_id
1 'polypeptide(L)'
;KPSDLRPEILNQLQAVKSEIGISTKLEIRYRKWLDNDALWPDFTTFIHGDLYAGHILTSTTGVVAGIIDWSTAHIGDPANDFAGHLTIFGENSLRDLITAYTKQGGRIWDKLYEHTIERAAASALAYGYFALETNDKNHIQGARAQLGVI
;
A
#
# COMPACT_ATOMS: atom_id res chain seq x y z
N LYS A 1 -10.85 12.90 -2.77
CA LYS A 1 -10.01 12.28 -3.83
C LYS A 1 -8.85 11.55 -3.17
N PRO A 2 -8.21 10.56 -3.81
CA PRO A 2 -7.03 9.89 -3.25
C PRO A 2 -5.89 10.85 -2.89
N SER A 3 -5.71 11.92 -3.65
CA SER A 3 -4.75 12.99 -3.33
C SER A 3 -5.00 13.65 -1.96
N ASP A 4 -6.23 13.59 -1.45
CA ASP A 4 -6.60 14.17 -0.16
C ASP A 4 -6.06 13.34 1.02
N LEU A 5 -5.59 12.11 0.77
CA LEU A 5 -4.88 11.26 1.74
C LEU A 5 -3.43 11.68 1.98
N ARG A 6 -2.84 12.48 1.09
CA ARG A 6 -1.42 12.88 1.19
C ARG A 6 -1.07 13.60 2.50
N PRO A 7 -1.89 14.55 3.01
CA PRO A 7 -1.60 15.21 4.29
C PRO A 7 -1.53 14.20 5.45
N GLU A 8 -2.38 13.19 5.46
CA GLU A 8 -2.38 12.15 6.48
C GLU A 8 -1.08 11.32 6.41
N ILE A 9 -0.71 10.85 5.20
CA ILE A 9 0.53 10.10 4.99
C ILE A 9 1.76 10.95 5.34
N LEU A 10 1.73 12.25 5.04
CA LEU A 10 2.80 13.17 5.42
C LEU A 10 2.92 13.32 6.94
N ASN A 11 1.80 13.38 7.65
CA ASN A 11 1.79 13.41 9.13
C ASN A 11 2.36 12.10 9.72
N GLN A 12 1.98 10.94 9.14
CA GLN A 12 2.56 9.66 9.52
C GLN A 12 4.07 9.63 9.29
N LEU A 13 4.53 10.13 8.15
CA LEU A 13 5.96 10.24 7.82
C LEU A 13 6.71 11.10 8.85
N GLN A 14 6.14 12.22 9.25
CA GLN A 14 6.75 13.10 10.24
C GLN A 14 6.82 12.43 11.63
N ALA A 15 5.74 11.78 12.07
CA ALA A 15 5.69 11.08 13.34
C ALA A 15 6.70 9.91 13.38
N VAL A 16 6.70 9.07 12.35
CA VAL A 16 7.62 7.93 12.26
C VAL A 16 9.06 8.40 12.18
N LYS A 17 9.35 9.45 11.41
CA LYS A 17 10.71 10.03 11.34
C LYS A 17 11.18 10.53 12.69
N SER A 18 10.33 11.20 13.47
CA SER A 18 10.67 11.75 14.80
C SER A 18 10.95 10.67 15.83
N GLU A 19 10.09 9.65 15.91
CA GLU A 19 10.05 8.71 17.01
C GLU A 19 10.82 7.40 16.74
N ILE A 20 10.83 6.93 15.49
CA ILE A 20 11.47 5.67 15.08
C ILE A 20 12.75 5.93 14.30
N GLY A 21 12.72 6.94 13.43
CA GLY A 21 13.72 7.21 12.41
C GLY A 21 13.31 6.63 11.05
N ILE A 22 13.99 7.11 10.01
CA ILE A 22 13.84 6.64 8.62
C ILE A 22 15.11 6.93 7.84
N SER A 23 15.51 6.03 6.96
CA SER A 23 16.65 6.28 6.08
C SER A 23 16.39 7.45 5.13
N THR A 24 17.40 8.26 4.88
CA THR A 24 17.32 9.40 3.95
C THR A 24 16.79 8.97 2.56
N LYS A 25 17.19 7.78 2.10
CA LYS A 25 16.74 7.22 0.82
C LYS A 25 15.23 7.02 0.77
N LEU A 26 14.63 6.44 1.83
CA LEU A 26 13.19 6.20 1.90
C LEU A 26 12.43 7.51 2.10
N GLU A 27 12.92 8.43 2.93
CA GLU A 27 12.29 9.74 3.11
C GLU A 27 12.19 10.50 1.78
N ILE A 28 13.30 10.56 1.02
CA ILE A 28 13.32 11.22 -0.30
C ILE A 28 12.31 10.54 -1.25
N ARG A 29 12.25 9.20 -1.25
CA ARG A 29 11.31 8.45 -2.08
C ARG A 29 9.87 8.81 -1.74
N TYR A 30 9.49 8.79 -0.47
CA TYR A 30 8.12 9.07 -0.03
C TYR A 30 7.72 10.52 -0.34
N ARG A 31 8.62 11.48 -0.12
CA ARG A 31 8.35 12.88 -0.48
C ARG A 31 8.13 13.06 -1.99
N LYS A 32 8.99 12.46 -2.82
CA LYS A 32 8.82 12.49 -4.28
C LYS A 32 7.49 11.89 -4.74
N TRP A 33 7.06 10.79 -4.12
CA TRP A 33 5.77 10.19 -4.40
C TRP A 33 4.63 11.09 -3.99
N LEU A 34 4.66 11.62 -2.76
CA LEU A 34 3.61 12.50 -2.25
C LEU A 34 3.49 13.80 -3.05
N ASP A 35 4.59 14.35 -3.54
CA ASP A 35 4.63 15.62 -4.29
C ASP A 35 4.30 15.46 -5.78
N ASN A 36 4.18 14.24 -6.30
CA ASN A 36 3.95 13.99 -7.72
C ASN A 36 2.47 13.79 -8.03
N ASP A 37 1.78 14.87 -8.41
CA ASP A 37 0.35 14.84 -8.73
C ASP A 37 -0.02 13.86 -9.84
N ALA A 38 0.88 13.63 -10.81
CA ALA A 38 0.61 12.74 -11.94
C ALA A 38 0.47 11.26 -11.54
N LEU A 39 1.01 10.86 -10.39
CA LEU A 39 0.89 9.48 -9.91
C LEU A 39 -0.51 9.17 -9.34
N TRP A 40 -1.19 10.16 -8.78
CA TRP A 40 -2.42 9.96 -8.02
C TRP A 40 -3.65 9.90 -8.92
N PRO A 41 -4.59 8.95 -8.67
CA PRO A 41 -5.84 8.92 -9.41
C PRO A 41 -6.73 10.13 -9.05
N ASP A 42 -7.60 10.51 -9.99
CA ASP A 42 -8.62 11.54 -9.77
C ASP A 42 -9.96 10.98 -9.25
N PHE A 43 -10.00 9.68 -8.97
CA PHE A 43 -11.16 8.95 -8.50
C PHE A 43 -10.85 8.06 -7.30
N THR A 44 -11.90 7.66 -6.61
CA THR A 44 -11.89 6.62 -5.57
C THR A 44 -12.78 5.47 -6.00
N THR A 45 -12.56 4.29 -5.43
CA THR A 45 -13.44 3.15 -5.56
C THR A 45 -13.61 2.45 -4.22
N PHE A 46 -14.55 1.53 -4.13
CA PHE A 46 -14.63 0.63 -2.99
C PHE A 46 -13.43 -0.32 -3.02
N ILE A 47 -12.69 -0.37 -1.94
CA ILE A 47 -11.51 -1.22 -1.77
C ILE A 47 -11.65 -2.10 -0.54
N HIS A 48 -10.93 -3.20 -0.53
CA HIS A 48 -10.80 -4.07 0.66
C HIS A 48 -9.98 -3.37 1.75
N GLY A 49 -8.95 -2.63 1.35
CA GLY A 49 -8.09 -1.87 2.25
C GLY A 49 -6.89 -2.65 2.82
N ASP A 50 -6.97 -3.97 2.87
CA ASP A 50 -5.89 -4.88 3.28
C ASP A 50 -5.88 -6.16 2.43
N LEU A 51 -5.98 -6.02 1.10
CA LEU A 51 -6.05 -7.16 0.20
C LEU A 51 -4.66 -7.74 -0.10
N TYR A 52 -4.43 -8.95 0.37
CA TYR A 52 -3.25 -9.75 0.03
C TYR A 52 -3.59 -11.24 -0.04
N ALA A 53 -2.65 -12.09 -0.46
CA ALA A 53 -2.93 -13.51 -0.69
C ALA A 53 -3.48 -14.26 0.53
N GLY A 54 -3.16 -13.84 1.75
CA GLY A 54 -3.68 -14.44 3.00
C GLY A 54 -5.18 -14.23 3.21
N HIS A 55 -5.79 -13.22 2.59
CA HIS A 55 -7.24 -12.95 2.66
C HIS A 55 -8.00 -13.54 1.48
N ILE A 56 -7.37 -14.29 0.58
CA ILE A 56 -7.99 -14.93 -0.58
C ILE A 56 -8.12 -16.43 -0.31
N LEU A 57 -9.35 -16.90 -0.15
CA LEU A 57 -9.66 -18.33 0.01
C LEU A 57 -9.71 -18.99 -1.37
N THR A 58 -9.06 -20.13 -1.49
CA THR A 58 -9.11 -20.95 -2.71
C THR A 58 -9.64 -22.35 -2.41
N SER A 59 -10.31 -22.93 -3.39
CA SER A 59 -10.68 -24.34 -3.37
C SER A 59 -9.43 -25.22 -3.54
N THR A 60 -9.58 -26.52 -3.33
CA THR A 60 -8.52 -27.51 -3.59
C THR A 60 -8.10 -27.57 -5.07
N THR A 61 -8.91 -27.03 -5.97
CA THR A 61 -8.62 -26.92 -7.41
C THR A 61 -8.00 -25.58 -7.81
N GLY A 62 -7.70 -24.69 -6.82
CA GLY A 62 -7.09 -23.38 -7.06
C GLY A 62 -8.06 -22.28 -7.51
N VAL A 63 -9.37 -22.55 -7.51
CA VAL A 63 -10.38 -21.53 -7.82
C VAL A 63 -10.61 -20.65 -6.60
N VAL A 64 -10.67 -19.33 -6.79
CA VAL A 64 -11.02 -18.38 -5.73
C VAL A 64 -12.44 -18.70 -5.22
N ALA A 65 -12.55 -18.99 -3.93
CA ALA A 65 -13.80 -19.35 -3.27
C ALA A 65 -14.38 -18.18 -2.44
N GLY A 66 -13.53 -17.22 -2.05
CA GLY A 66 -13.96 -16.05 -1.29
C GLY A 66 -12.81 -15.13 -0.92
N ILE A 67 -13.19 -13.96 -0.42
CA ILE A 67 -12.27 -12.96 0.15
C ILE A 67 -12.78 -12.67 1.56
N ILE A 68 -11.89 -12.70 2.55
CA ILE A 68 -12.20 -12.52 3.97
C ILE A 68 -11.53 -11.27 4.53
N ASP A 69 -11.90 -10.92 5.76
CA ASP A 69 -11.36 -9.79 6.52
C ASP A 69 -11.59 -8.42 5.87
N TRP A 70 -12.85 -8.09 5.70
CA TRP A 70 -13.32 -6.81 5.15
C TRP A 70 -13.37 -5.68 6.20
N SER A 71 -12.74 -5.86 7.36
CA SER A 71 -12.78 -4.90 8.48
C SER A 71 -12.22 -3.52 8.12
N THR A 72 -11.32 -3.45 7.14
CA THR A 72 -10.69 -2.22 6.64
C THR A 72 -11.31 -1.69 5.35
N ALA A 73 -12.39 -2.30 4.86
CA ALA A 73 -13.01 -1.93 3.60
C ALA A 73 -13.60 -0.50 3.63
N HIS A 74 -13.29 0.28 2.63
CA HIS A 74 -13.75 1.67 2.52
C HIS A 74 -13.70 2.19 1.08
N ILE A 75 -14.15 3.44 0.88
CA ILE A 75 -13.96 4.15 -0.39
C ILE A 75 -12.59 4.81 -0.37
N GLY A 76 -11.67 4.37 -1.22
CA GLY A 76 -10.28 4.79 -1.17
C GLY A 76 -9.54 4.72 -2.50
N ASP A 77 -8.23 4.73 -2.40
CA ASP A 77 -7.29 4.61 -3.50
C ASP A 77 -7.18 3.14 -3.98
N PRO A 78 -7.58 2.83 -5.22
CA PRO A 78 -7.55 1.45 -5.72
C PRO A 78 -6.17 0.81 -5.70
N ALA A 79 -5.08 1.58 -5.80
CA ALA A 79 -3.72 1.04 -5.78
C ALA A 79 -3.38 0.33 -4.45
N ASN A 80 -4.12 0.62 -3.37
CA ASN A 80 -3.91 -0.04 -2.09
C ASN A 80 -4.12 -1.56 -2.19
N ASP A 81 -5.19 -1.99 -2.87
CA ASP A 81 -5.47 -3.42 -3.03
C ASP A 81 -4.52 -4.12 -4.03
N PHE A 82 -3.93 -3.38 -4.96
CA PHE A 82 -2.89 -3.92 -5.84
C PHE A 82 -1.53 -4.07 -5.14
N ALA A 83 -1.25 -3.26 -4.12
CA ALA A 83 0.04 -3.25 -3.42
C ALA A 83 0.33 -4.58 -2.70
N GLY A 84 -0.67 -5.19 -2.08
CA GLY A 84 -0.52 -6.49 -1.43
C GLY A 84 -0.18 -7.61 -2.42
N HIS A 85 -0.78 -7.58 -3.61
CA HIS A 85 -0.43 -8.52 -4.69
C HIS A 85 1.01 -8.33 -5.19
N LEU A 86 1.43 -7.08 -5.44
CA LEU A 86 2.80 -6.77 -5.85
C LEU A 86 3.83 -7.32 -4.87
N THR A 87 3.61 -7.14 -3.58
CA THR A 87 4.54 -7.55 -2.52
C THR A 87 4.80 -9.06 -2.52
N ILE A 88 3.80 -9.86 -2.87
CA ILE A 88 3.88 -11.34 -2.83
C ILE A 88 4.30 -11.92 -4.18
N PHE A 89 3.74 -11.41 -5.28
CA PHE A 89 3.86 -12.03 -6.61
C PHE A 89 4.78 -11.27 -7.57
N GLY A 90 5.21 -10.06 -7.20
CA GLY A 90 6.15 -9.26 -7.96
C GLY A 90 5.53 -8.48 -9.13
N GLU A 91 6.39 -7.74 -9.83
CA GLU A 91 5.98 -6.75 -10.81
C GLU A 91 5.33 -7.34 -12.08
N ASN A 92 5.82 -8.49 -12.56
CA ASN A 92 5.24 -9.12 -13.75
C ASN A 92 3.79 -9.55 -13.49
N SER A 93 3.56 -10.17 -12.33
CA SER A 93 2.21 -10.58 -11.92
C SER A 93 1.28 -9.37 -11.68
N LEU A 94 1.82 -8.25 -11.20
CA LEU A 94 1.05 -7.00 -11.09
C LEU A 94 0.57 -6.51 -12.45
N ARG A 95 1.42 -6.55 -13.48
CA ARG A 95 1.01 -6.16 -14.86
C ARG A 95 -0.10 -7.04 -15.40
N ASP A 96 -0.02 -8.34 -15.15
CA ASP A 96 -1.05 -9.31 -15.55
C ASP A 96 -2.36 -9.03 -14.80
N LEU A 97 -2.30 -8.76 -13.50
CA LEU A 97 -3.44 -8.41 -12.68
C LEU A 97 -4.13 -7.12 -13.16
N ILE A 98 -3.37 -6.06 -13.43
CA ILE A 98 -3.90 -4.80 -13.97
C ILE A 98 -4.59 -5.04 -15.32
N THR A 99 -3.99 -5.86 -16.18
CA THR A 99 -4.56 -6.23 -17.47
C THR A 99 -5.88 -6.99 -17.29
N ALA A 100 -5.93 -7.96 -16.40
CA ALA A 100 -7.13 -8.73 -16.11
C ALA A 100 -8.24 -7.85 -15.50
N TYR A 101 -7.88 -6.98 -14.56
CA TYR A 101 -8.79 -6.03 -13.92
C TYR A 101 -9.44 -5.09 -14.96
N THR A 102 -8.63 -4.54 -15.87
CA THR A 102 -9.10 -3.67 -16.95
C THR A 102 -10.06 -4.42 -17.89
N LYS A 103 -9.76 -5.67 -18.25
CA LYS A 103 -10.63 -6.51 -19.10
C LYS A 103 -11.98 -6.78 -18.45
N GLN A 104 -12.07 -6.79 -17.12
CA GLN A 104 -13.32 -6.95 -16.37
C GLN A 104 -14.06 -5.63 -16.14
N GLY A 105 -13.62 -4.54 -16.75
CA GLY A 105 -14.24 -3.23 -16.64
C GLY A 105 -13.78 -2.41 -15.42
N GLY A 106 -12.73 -2.83 -14.75
CA GLY A 106 -12.12 -2.07 -13.66
C GLY A 106 -11.58 -0.72 -14.15
N ARG A 107 -11.88 0.36 -13.43
CA ARG A 107 -11.38 1.69 -13.76
C ARG A 107 -9.90 1.81 -13.38
N ILE A 108 -9.08 2.24 -14.33
CA ILE A 108 -7.65 2.49 -14.15
C ILE A 108 -7.28 3.91 -14.59
N TRP A 109 -6.04 4.32 -14.31
CA TRP A 109 -5.40 5.51 -14.89
C TRP A 109 -3.97 5.13 -15.32
N ASP A 110 -3.35 5.98 -16.14
CA ASP A 110 -2.07 5.68 -16.80
C ASP A 110 -0.92 5.36 -15.84
N LYS A 111 -1.01 5.83 -14.59
CA LYS A 111 0.04 5.68 -13.58
C LYS A 111 -0.29 4.67 -12.48
N LEU A 112 -1.32 3.84 -12.65
CA LEU A 112 -1.69 2.81 -11.66
C LEU A 112 -0.51 1.92 -11.28
N TYR A 113 0.27 1.46 -12.26
CA TYR A 113 1.41 0.58 -12.01
C TYR A 113 2.47 1.26 -11.15
N GLU A 114 2.95 2.44 -11.56
CA GLU A 114 3.98 3.19 -10.85
C GLU A 114 3.49 3.62 -9.45
N HIS A 115 2.24 4.04 -9.35
CA HIS A 115 1.66 4.41 -8.06
C HIS A 115 1.54 3.20 -7.11
N THR A 116 1.18 2.03 -7.62
CA THR A 116 1.14 0.78 -6.83
C THR A 116 2.53 0.42 -6.28
N ILE A 117 3.60 0.63 -7.05
CA ILE A 117 4.98 0.42 -6.58
C ILE A 117 5.30 1.33 -5.39
N GLU A 118 4.92 2.60 -5.46
CA GLU A 118 5.15 3.55 -4.37
C GLU A 118 4.28 3.24 -3.15
N ARG A 119 3.03 2.84 -3.36
CA ARG A 119 2.14 2.36 -2.28
C ARG A 119 2.73 1.15 -1.55
N ALA A 120 3.20 0.14 -2.29
CA ALA A 120 3.84 -1.03 -1.70
C ALA A 120 5.10 -0.64 -0.91
N ALA A 121 5.92 0.27 -1.45
CA ALA A 121 7.10 0.77 -0.74
C ALA A 121 6.73 1.54 0.54
N ALA A 122 5.57 2.19 0.58
CA ALA A 122 5.08 2.92 1.76
C ALA A 122 4.51 2.01 2.86
N SER A 123 4.40 0.68 2.65
CA SER A 123 3.97 -0.26 3.68
C SER A 123 4.86 -0.23 4.93
N ALA A 124 6.17 -0.01 4.75
CA ALA A 124 7.10 0.16 5.87
C ALA A 124 6.78 1.41 6.72
N LEU A 125 6.29 2.48 6.10
CA LEU A 125 5.83 3.69 6.80
C LEU A 125 4.55 3.40 7.60
N ALA A 126 3.58 2.74 6.98
CA ALA A 126 2.33 2.35 7.64
C ALA A 126 2.60 1.42 8.84
N TYR A 127 3.51 0.46 8.67
CA TYR A 127 3.94 -0.41 9.78
C TYR A 127 4.66 0.36 10.89
N GLY A 128 5.49 1.34 10.53
CA GLY A 128 6.13 2.24 11.50
C GLY A 128 5.10 3.04 12.30
N TYR A 129 4.08 3.55 11.66
CA TYR A 129 3.00 4.28 12.32
C TYR A 129 2.19 3.37 13.25
N PHE A 130 1.82 2.17 12.81
CA PHE A 130 1.21 1.14 13.66
C PHE A 130 2.07 0.80 14.88
N ALA A 131 3.39 0.69 14.70
CA ALA A 131 4.31 0.42 15.82
C ALA A 131 4.30 1.54 16.88
N LEU A 132 4.14 2.79 16.47
CA LEU A 132 3.97 3.93 17.40
C LEU A 132 2.64 3.85 18.15
N GLU A 133 1.54 3.56 17.45
CA GLU A 133 0.21 3.46 18.07
C GLU A 133 0.12 2.34 19.09
N THR A 134 0.73 1.19 18.80
CA THR A 134 0.73 0.03 19.70
C THR A 134 1.77 0.15 20.81
N ASN A 135 2.79 0.99 20.64
CA ASN A 135 3.93 1.15 21.55
C ASN A 135 4.60 -0.19 21.91
N ASP A 136 4.57 -1.17 20.99
CA ASP A 136 5.21 -2.47 21.18
C ASP A 136 6.67 -2.43 20.70
N LYS A 137 7.59 -2.82 21.59
CA LYS A 137 9.03 -2.79 21.32
C LYS A 137 9.44 -3.67 20.15
N ASN A 138 8.78 -4.81 19.94
CA ASN A 138 9.09 -5.71 18.83
C ASN A 138 8.65 -5.08 17.50
N HIS A 139 7.46 -4.46 17.47
CA HIS A 139 6.99 -3.72 16.29
C HIS A 139 7.89 -2.52 16.00
N ILE A 140 8.32 -1.77 17.00
CA ILE A 140 9.27 -0.64 16.82
C ILE A 140 10.59 -1.14 16.23
N GLN A 141 11.15 -2.25 16.75
CA GLN A 141 12.39 -2.82 16.21
C GLN A 141 12.21 -3.32 14.77
N GLY A 142 11.13 -4.01 14.48
CA GLY A 142 10.78 -4.44 13.11
C GLY A 142 10.62 -3.28 12.14
N ALA A 143 9.96 -2.20 12.58
CA ALA A 143 9.79 -0.99 11.80
C ALA A 143 11.14 -0.31 11.52
N ARG A 144 12.05 -0.22 12.50
CA ARG A 144 13.41 0.32 12.31
C ARG A 144 14.17 -0.43 11.22
N ALA A 145 14.06 -1.75 11.18
CA ALA A 145 14.69 -2.58 10.14
C ALA A 145 14.11 -2.28 8.75
N GLN A 146 12.78 -2.24 8.63
CA GLN A 146 12.10 -1.96 7.35
C GLN A 146 12.32 -0.52 6.86
N LEU A 147 12.46 0.44 7.78
CA LEU A 147 12.72 1.85 7.47
C LEU A 147 14.21 2.14 7.20
N GLY A 148 15.08 1.13 7.29
CA GLY A 148 16.50 1.25 7.01
C GLY A 148 17.27 2.08 8.04
N VAL A 149 16.85 2.02 9.32
CA VAL A 149 17.51 2.70 10.44
C VAL A 149 18.58 1.81 11.07
N ILE A 150 18.37 0.49 11.03
CA ILE A 150 19.30 -0.55 11.51
C ILE A 150 19.46 -1.63 10.48
#